data_c0ba088cbfd8a9c35979db779cca72bc
#
_entry.id   c0ba088cbfd8a9c35979db779cca72bc
#
_cell.length_a   1.000
_cell.length_b   1.000
_cell.length_c   1.000
_cell.angle_alpha   90.00
_cell.angle_beta   90.00
_cell.angle_gamma   90.00
#
_symmetry.space_group_name_H-M   'P 1'
#
loop_
_entity.id
_entity.type
_entity.pdbx_description
1 polymer ?
#
loop_
_entity_poly.entity_id
_entity_poly.type
_entity_poly.pdbx_seq_one_letter_code
_entity_poly.pdbx_strand_id
1 'polypeptide(L)'
;MNTGKIFMAFAKGKETTDSAIVKRYTGVAPCYVVGVNPNKAELEKIYGTTIENEPEYRSYVEVDGRKVENVRIDFIVKTEPEDNNGIEMISKVALFLRKEYRYNKEKTKVQVIDKYGRTAWATIDQAKAKEIPMYANGPANLDADYRPCFVGEEELTNFLKAYLSIPNVNEYKNNQWVPNSKVSSPNDCIARLDNIDKYFSGNYDELRDAIAFHPKNRVKILFGVKTNDEGKQYQAVFTQMFLKNGVRDYSKLEKELAARKVAGAYPTTEFTVGDLKEYNPQPTSFAAPAENVGNPFADNPFGDTVDPLASMASNPWEM
;
A
#
# COMPACT_ATOMS: atom_id res chain seq x y z
N MET A 1 36.43 7.06 -8.88
CA MET A 1 35.19 7.10 -8.14
C MET A 1 34.02 7.09 -9.15
N ASN A 2 33.37 5.95 -9.30
CA ASN A 2 32.33 5.76 -10.30
C ASN A 2 31.00 6.16 -9.63
N THR A 3 30.51 7.36 -9.93
CA THR A 3 29.17 7.80 -9.52
C THR A 3 28.15 7.06 -10.37
N GLY A 4 27.63 5.96 -9.82
CA GLY A 4 26.52 5.24 -10.44
C GLY A 4 25.30 6.15 -10.57
N LYS A 5 24.92 6.46 -11.80
CA LYS A 5 23.68 7.20 -12.09
C LYS A 5 22.49 6.30 -11.75
N ILE A 6 21.69 6.75 -10.78
CA ILE A 6 20.42 6.12 -10.39
C ILE A 6 19.37 6.48 -11.44
N PHE A 7 18.85 5.47 -12.14
CA PHE A 7 17.75 5.66 -13.09
C PHE A 7 16.43 5.16 -12.52
N MET A 8 15.42 5.98 -12.64
CA MET A 8 14.13 5.76 -12.02
C MET A 8 13.03 5.41 -13.01
N ALA A 9 12.13 4.58 -12.53
CA ALA A 9 11.05 3.98 -13.29
C ALA A 9 9.73 4.72 -13.10
N PHE A 10 9.63 5.98 -13.46
CA PHE A 10 8.34 6.67 -13.49
C PHE A 10 8.31 7.76 -14.56
N ALA A 11 8.25 7.37 -15.82
CA ALA A 11 7.74 8.25 -16.87
C ALA A 11 7.12 7.39 -17.96
N LYS A 12 5.85 7.60 -18.28
CA LYS A 12 5.37 7.41 -19.64
C LYS A 12 5.99 8.54 -20.46
N GLY A 13 7.26 8.43 -20.79
CA GLY A 13 7.98 9.33 -21.66
C GLY A 13 8.65 8.51 -22.76
N LYS A 14 8.67 9.02 -23.97
CA LYS A 14 9.33 8.43 -25.14
C LYS A 14 10.68 7.83 -24.76
N GLU A 15 10.87 6.57 -25.09
CA GLU A 15 12.15 5.89 -25.01
C GLU A 15 13.19 6.65 -25.82
N THR A 16 14.13 7.29 -25.13
CA THR A 16 15.41 7.59 -25.73
C THR A 16 16.19 6.28 -25.78
N THR A 17 16.69 5.96 -26.93
CA THR A 17 17.40 4.72 -27.32
C THR A 17 18.78 4.59 -26.69
N ASP A 18 18.87 4.64 -25.36
CA ASP A 18 20.01 4.13 -24.63
C ASP A 18 19.46 3.24 -23.50
N SER A 19 19.52 1.95 -23.75
CA SER A 19 19.05 0.90 -22.85
C SER A 19 19.92 0.77 -21.61
N ALA A 20 19.90 1.77 -20.74
CA ALA A 20 20.33 1.58 -19.38
C ALA A 20 19.33 0.59 -18.74
N ILE A 21 19.81 -0.60 -18.42
CA ILE A 21 19.03 -1.63 -17.72
C ILE A 21 18.54 -1.01 -16.41
N VAL A 22 17.26 -0.67 -16.37
CA VAL A 22 16.65 -0.11 -15.16
C VAL A 22 16.52 -1.23 -14.14
N LYS A 23 17.37 -1.21 -13.13
CA LYS A 23 17.36 -2.20 -12.05
C LYS A 23 16.01 -2.18 -11.31
N ARG A 24 15.51 -3.36 -11.01
CA ARG A 24 14.33 -3.59 -10.17
C ARG A 24 14.76 -4.36 -8.94
N TYR A 25 13.99 -4.22 -7.87
CA TYR A 25 14.33 -4.80 -6.59
C TYR A 25 13.13 -5.54 -6.00
N THR A 26 13.41 -6.58 -5.24
CA THR A 26 12.40 -7.30 -4.45
C THR A 26 12.95 -7.51 -3.03
N GLY A 27 12.05 -7.50 -2.05
CA GLY A 27 12.43 -7.66 -0.65
C GLY A 27 11.87 -6.57 0.25
N VAL A 28 12.15 -6.67 1.53
CA VAL A 28 11.73 -5.72 2.56
C VAL A 28 12.88 -4.76 2.86
N ALA A 29 12.62 -3.47 2.74
CA ALA A 29 13.61 -2.45 3.03
C ALA A 29 13.10 -1.38 3.98
N PRO A 30 13.91 -0.93 4.96
CA PRO A 30 13.68 0.29 5.69
C PRO A 30 13.87 1.50 4.77
N CYS A 31 12.84 2.36 4.73
CA CYS A 31 12.80 3.54 3.87
C CYS A 31 12.46 4.78 4.68
N TYR A 32 13.00 5.92 4.27
CA TYR A 32 12.55 7.23 4.76
C TYR A 32 11.81 7.98 3.66
N VAL A 33 10.94 8.90 4.07
CA VAL A 33 10.14 9.71 3.14
C VAL A 33 10.93 10.97 2.78
N VAL A 34 11.00 11.27 1.50
CA VAL A 34 11.68 12.46 0.94
C VAL A 34 10.71 13.44 0.30
N GLY A 35 9.44 13.05 0.13
CA GLY A 35 8.39 13.92 -0.40
C GLY A 35 7.00 13.36 -0.19
N VAL A 36 6.02 14.25 -0.07
CA VAL A 36 4.58 13.93 0.01
C VAL A 36 3.86 14.79 -1.00
N ASN A 37 3.24 14.16 -1.98
CA ASN A 37 2.60 14.83 -3.09
C ASN A 37 3.47 16.00 -3.63
N PRO A 38 4.73 15.71 -4.02
CA PRO A 38 5.65 16.74 -4.48
C PRO A 38 5.18 17.30 -5.82
N ASN A 39 5.34 18.60 -6.01
CA ASN A 39 5.12 19.25 -7.30
C ASN A 39 6.21 18.85 -8.31
N LYS A 40 6.09 19.30 -9.55
CA LYS A 40 7.04 18.98 -10.62
C LYS A 40 8.48 19.33 -10.24
N ALA A 41 8.71 20.54 -9.73
CA ALA A 41 10.06 20.99 -9.37
C ALA A 41 10.68 20.16 -8.24
N GLU A 42 9.89 19.78 -7.24
CA GLU A 42 10.32 18.89 -6.16
C GLU A 42 10.65 17.49 -6.68
N LEU A 43 9.83 16.95 -7.59
CA LEU A 43 10.11 15.65 -8.23
C LEU A 43 11.40 15.70 -9.06
N GLU A 44 11.60 16.75 -9.85
CA GLU A 44 12.83 16.94 -10.63
C GLU A 44 14.07 16.98 -9.72
N LYS A 45 13.96 17.66 -8.57
CA LYS A 45 15.03 17.70 -7.58
C LYS A 45 15.29 16.33 -6.94
N ILE A 46 14.23 15.60 -6.58
CA ILE A 46 14.33 14.28 -5.95
C ILE A 46 14.94 13.28 -6.94
N TYR A 47 14.48 13.35 -8.18
CA TYR A 47 14.82 12.36 -9.20
C TYR A 47 16.07 12.73 -10.02
N GLY A 48 16.47 13.97 -10.03
CA GLY A 48 17.58 14.44 -10.84
C GLY A 48 17.32 14.37 -12.36
N THR A 49 16.04 14.34 -12.75
CA THR A 49 15.61 14.24 -14.16
C THR A 49 14.48 15.20 -14.44
N THR A 50 14.34 15.64 -15.68
CA THR A 50 13.23 16.51 -16.09
C THR A 50 11.92 15.73 -16.12
N ILE A 51 10.87 16.32 -15.57
CA ILE A 51 9.50 15.82 -15.58
C ILE A 51 8.69 16.61 -16.60
N GLU A 52 8.00 15.95 -17.51
CA GLU A 52 7.25 16.64 -18.58
C GLU A 52 6.02 17.37 -18.04
N ASN A 53 5.23 16.70 -17.20
CA ASN A 53 3.93 17.19 -16.77
C ASN A 53 3.89 17.42 -15.26
N GLU A 54 3.09 18.41 -14.83
CA GLU A 54 2.74 18.59 -13.42
C GLU A 54 2.00 17.33 -12.92
N PRO A 55 2.37 16.77 -11.74
CA PRO A 55 1.69 15.60 -11.22
C PRO A 55 0.25 15.94 -10.81
N GLU A 56 -0.68 15.09 -11.21
CA GLU A 56 -2.08 15.21 -10.82
C GLU A 56 -2.39 14.22 -9.69
N TYR A 57 -2.84 14.77 -8.57
CA TYR A 57 -3.15 13.99 -7.35
C TYR A 57 -4.64 13.84 -7.09
N ARG A 58 -5.48 14.54 -7.83
CA ARG A 58 -6.94 14.51 -7.70
C ARG A 58 -7.55 13.94 -8.96
N SER A 59 -8.51 13.07 -8.77
CA SER A 59 -9.29 12.48 -9.84
C SER A 59 -10.72 12.24 -9.37
N TYR A 60 -11.56 11.74 -10.25
CA TYR A 60 -12.91 11.33 -9.89
C TYR A 60 -13.13 9.92 -10.40
N VAL A 61 -13.79 9.12 -9.57
CA VAL A 61 -14.21 7.78 -9.93
C VAL A 61 -15.74 7.71 -9.89
N GLU A 62 -16.31 6.84 -10.69
CA GLU A 62 -17.75 6.58 -10.64
C GLU A 62 -18.01 5.44 -9.67
N VAL A 63 -18.92 5.69 -8.70
CA VAL A 63 -19.33 4.70 -7.71
C VAL A 63 -20.85 4.74 -7.62
N ASP A 64 -21.52 3.64 -7.90
CA ASP A 64 -22.99 3.53 -7.91
C ASP A 64 -23.66 4.67 -8.71
N GLY A 65 -23.14 5.01 -9.89
CA GLY A 65 -23.63 6.10 -10.75
C GLY A 65 -23.36 7.51 -10.21
N ARG A 66 -22.54 7.66 -9.18
CA ARG A 66 -22.17 8.97 -8.62
C ARG A 66 -20.67 9.23 -8.85
N LYS A 67 -20.37 10.46 -9.24
CA LYS A 67 -18.98 10.93 -9.36
C LYS A 67 -18.43 11.22 -7.97
N VAL A 68 -17.46 10.44 -7.54
CA VAL A 68 -16.83 10.52 -6.22
C VAL A 68 -15.40 10.99 -6.35
N GLU A 69 -15.02 11.93 -5.52
CA GLU A 69 -13.66 12.46 -5.48
C GLU A 69 -12.69 11.42 -4.95
N ASN A 70 -11.56 11.26 -5.66
CA ASN A 70 -10.49 10.33 -5.33
C ASN A 70 -9.16 11.07 -5.36
N VAL A 71 -8.42 10.98 -4.27
CA VAL A 71 -7.13 11.63 -4.09
C VAL A 71 -6.05 10.56 -3.98
N ARG A 72 -4.99 10.71 -4.76
CA ARG A 72 -3.78 9.92 -4.64
C ARG A 72 -2.80 10.65 -3.74
N ILE A 73 -2.29 9.96 -2.73
CA ILE A 73 -1.23 10.44 -1.84
C ILE A 73 0.03 9.64 -2.16
N ASP A 74 0.98 10.31 -2.78
CA ASP A 74 2.28 9.74 -3.15
C ASP A 74 3.31 10.09 -2.08
N PHE A 75 3.79 9.08 -1.37
CA PHE A 75 5.00 9.20 -0.56
C PHE A 75 6.19 8.77 -1.41
N ILE A 76 7.10 9.69 -1.67
CA ILE A 76 8.37 9.35 -2.29
C ILE A 76 9.30 8.87 -1.19
N VAL A 77 9.75 7.63 -1.31
CA VAL A 77 10.57 6.95 -0.31
C VAL A 77 11.94 6.62 -0.87
N LYS A 78 12.93 6.66 0.01
CA LYS A 78 14.32 6.35 -0.34
C LYS A 78 14.89 5.33 0.65
N THR A 79 15.67 4.38 0.15
CA THR A 79 16.48 3.46 0.97
C THR A 79 17.85 4.08 1.25
N GLU A 80 18.46 3.75 2.41
CA GLU A 80 19.84 4.05 2.71
C GLU A 80 20.72 2.83 2.40
N PRO A 81 21.86 2.99 1.69
CA PRO A 81 22.71 1.89 1.32
C PRO A 81 23.23 1.07 2.52
N GLU A 82 23.50 1.76 3.63
CA GLU A 82 24.01 1.16 4.87
C GLU A 82 23.04 0.13 5.46
N ASP A 83 21.74 0.39 5.32
CA ASP A 83 20.65 -0.46 5.84
C ASP A 83 20.19 -1.52 4.84
N ASN A 84 20.66 -1.48 3.57
CA ASN A 84 20.10 -2.23 2.46
C ASN A 84 21.16 -2.88 1.55
N ASN A 85 22.21 -3.45 2.13
CA ASN A 85 23.27 -4.18 1.39
C ASN A 85 23.91 -3.35 0.24
N GLY A 86 24.08 -2.05 0.46
CA GLY A 86 24.62 -1.14 -0.54
C GLY A 86 23.60 -0.67 -1.60
N ILE A 87 22.33 -1.03 -1.47
CA ILE A 87 21.28 -0.66 -2.43
C ILE A 87 20.72 0.70 -2.06
N GLU A 88 20.90 1.66 -2.95
CA GLU A 88 20.20 2.94 -2.92
C GLU A 88 19.09 2.94 -3.97
N MET A 89 17.84 3.09 -3.52
CA MET A 89 16.68 3.09 -4.40
C MET A 89 15.73 4.21 -3.98
N ILE A 90 15.15 4.90 -4.95
CA ILE A 90 14.01 5.79 -4.74
C ILE A 90 12.78 5.12 -5.34
N SER A 91 11.68 5.11 -4.61
CA SER A 91 10.43 4.51 -5.06
C SER A 91 9.25 5.36 -4.61
N LYS A 92 8.07 4.99 -5.06
CA LYS A 92 6.83 5.67 -4.73
C LYS A 92 5.86 4.70 -4.05
N VAL A 93 5.34 5.11 -2.91
CA VAL A 93 4.18 4.49 -2.26
C VAL A 93 2.97 5.34 -2.59
N ALA A 94 2.11 4.86 -3.48
CA ALA A 94 0.88 5.53 -3.84
C ALA A 94 -0.27 4.94 -3.02
N LEU A 95 -0.91 5.77 -2.20
CA LEU A 95 -2.11 5.45 -1.46
C LEU A 95 -3.27 6.30 -1.99
N PHE A 96 -4.48 5.78 -1.89
CA PHE A 96 -5.65 6.45 -2.44
C PHE A 96 -6.66 6.72 -1.34
N LEU A 97 -7.19 7.93 -1.32
CA LEU A 97 -8.33 8.31 -0.50
C LEU A 97 -9.52 8.59 -1.40
N ARG A 98 -10.64 7.94 -1.13
CA ARG A 98 -11.88 8.19 -1.83
C ARG A 98 -12.87 8.88 -0.87
N LYS A 99 -13.55 9.90 -1.34
CA LYS A 99 -14.56 10.62 -0.55
C LYS A 99 -15.86 9.83 -0.43
N GLU A 100 -15.71 8.62 0.06
CA GLU A 100 -16.76 7.63 0.29
C GLU A 100 -16.43 6.83 1.54
N TYR A 101 -17.43 6.54 2.37
CA TYR A 101 -17.23 5.67 3.52
C TYR A 101 -17.03 4.22 3.10
N ARG A 102 -16.18 3.52 3.80
CA ARG A 102 -15.85 2.11 3.53
C ARG A 102 -16.94 1.21 4.10
N TYR A 103 -17.73 0.62 3.23
CA TYR A 103 -18.75 -0.38 3.57
C TYR A 103 -18.20 -1.80 3.37
N ASN A 104 -18.78 -2.77 4.09
CA ASN A 104 -18.60 -4.18 3.76
C ASN A 104 -19.32 -4.51 2.44
N LYS A 105 -19.00 -5.69 1.87
CA LYS A 105 -19.57 -6.13 0.58
C LYS A 105 -21.09 -6.08 0.52
N GLU A 106 -21.76 -6.44 1.60
CA GLU A 106 -23.23 -6.46 1.71
C GLU A 106 -23.82 -5.08 2.03
N LYS A 107 -22.99 -4.04 2.18
CA LYS A 107 -23.40 -2.67 2.57
C LYS A 107 -24.23 -2.59 3.87
N THR A 108 -24.07 -3.59 4.76
CA THR A 108 -24.76 -3.65 6.06
C THR A 108 -23.94 -3.07 7.20
N LYS A 109 -22.62 -2.95 7.00
CA LYS A 109 -21.68 -2.41 7.99
C LYS A 109 -20.80 -1.35 7.35
N VAL A 110 -20.38 -0.39 8.15
CA VAL A 110 -19.40 0.63 7.79
C VAL A 110 -18.15 0.44 8.67
N GLN A 111 -16.98 0.60 8.08
CA GLN A 111 -15.76 0.66 8.86
C GLN A 111 -15.71 1.98 9.62
N VAL A 112 -15.32 1.92 10.89
CA VAL A 112 -15.15 3.09 11.76
C VAL A 112 -13.73 3.14 12.30
N ILE A 113 -13.26 4.34 12.61
CA ILE A 113 -11.94 4.60 13.15
C ILE A 113 -12.04 5.49 14.39
N ASP A 114 -11.31 5.16 15.45
CA ASP A 114 -11.23 5.95 16.67
C ASP A 114 -10.02 6.91 16.68
N LYS A 115 -9.91 7.73 17.71
CA LYS A 115 -8.80 8.68 17.90
C LYS A 115 -7.42 8.05 17.99
N TYR A 116 -7.34 6.75 18.27
CA TYR A 116 -6.09 5.98 18.28
C TYR A 116 -5.77 5.34 16.92
N GLY A 117 -6.61 5.57 15.90
CA GLY A 117 -6.48 4.93 14.61
C GLY A 117 -6.74 3.42 14.65
N ARG A 118 -7.57 2.95 15.61
CA ARG A 118 -8.07 1.58 15.63
C ARG A 118 -9.31 1.52 14.78
N THR A 119 -9.43 0.46 13.99
CA THR A 119 -10.59 0.27 13.11
C THR A 119 -11.46 -0.87 13.60
N ALA A 120 -12.77 -0.76 13.34
CA ALA A 120 -13.76 -1.80 13.59
C ALA A 120 -14.87 -1.73 12.55
N TRP A 121 -15.68 -2.78 12.47
CA TRP A 121 -16.90 -2.82 11.68
C TRP A 121 -18.11 -2.60 12.58
N ALA A 122 -18.87 -1.58 12.32
CA ALA A 122 -20.13 -1.27 13.00
C ALA A 122 -21.32 -1.40 12.03
N THR A 123 -22.50 -1.76 12.53
CA THR A 123 -23.70 -1.60 11.71
C THR A 123 -23.94 -0.12 11.44
N ILE A 124 -24.71 0.19 10.41
CA ILE A 124 -24.99 1.60 10.07
C ILE A 124 -25.69 2.31 11.24
N ASP A 125 -26.60 1.62 11.94
CA ASP A 125 -27.30 2.20 13.08
C ASP A 125 -26.37 2.42 14.29
N GLN A 126 -25.49 1.45 14.60
CA GLN A 126 -24.46 1.61 15.62
C GLN A 126 -23.52 2.77 15.32
N ALA A 127 -23.10 2.90 14.07
CA ALA A 127 -22.24 4.03 13.66
C ALA A 127 -22.95 5.37 13.80
N LYS A 128 -24.24 5.44 13.45
CA LYS A 128 -25.07 6.65 13.64
C LYS A 128 -25.30 6.98 15.12
N ALA A 129 -25.50 5.96 15.95
CA ALA A 129 -25.66 6.11 17.40
C ALA A 129 -24.33 6.27 18.14
N LYS A 130 -23.20 6.22 17.43
CA LYS A 130 -21.84 6.16 17.99
C LYS A 130 -21.62 4.95 18.93
N GLU A 131 -22.31 3.85 18.65
CA GLU A 131 -22.17 2.59 19.36
C GLU A 131 -21.26 1.66 18.54
N ILE A 132 -20.09 1.31 19.07
CA ILE A 132 -19.21 0.35 18.41
C ILE A 132 -19.29 -0.98 19.14
N PRO A 133 -19.42 -2.11 18.40
CA PRO A 133 -19.35 -3.42 19.03
C PRO A 133 -17.98 -3.62 19.66
N MET A 134 -18.01 -4.01 20.91
CA MET A 134 -16.82 -4.43 21.66
C MET A 134 -16.23 -5.67 21.02
N TYR A 135 -14.90 -5.76 20.93
CA TYR A 135 -14.28 -7.05 20.67
C TYR A 135 -14.61 -8.01 21.83
N ALA A 136 -15.19 -9.16 21.50
CA ALA A 136 -15.72 -10.08 22.48
C ALA A 136 -14.70 -10.55 23.54
N ASN A 137 -13.40 -10.40 23.31
CA ASN A 137 -12.31 -10.91 24.15
C ASN A 137 -11.19 -9.89 24.45
N GLY A 138 -11.46 -8.59 24.40
CA GLY A 138 -10.39 -7.60 24.59
C GLY A 138 -10.81 -6.38 25.40
N PRO A 139 -9.87 -5.70 26.07
CA PRO A 139 -10.11 -4.43 26.76
C PRO A 139 -10.34 -3.25 25.80
N ALA A 140 -10.52 -3.52 24.52
CA ALA A 140 -10.64 -2.52 23.50
C ALA A 140 -12.06 -1.97 23.41
N ASN A 141 -12.43 -1.20 24.39
CA ASN A 141 -13.42 -0.17 24.15
C ASN A 141 -12.82 0.78 23.12
N LEU A 142 -13.34 0.74 21.90
CA LEU A 142 -13.13 1.86 21.02
C LEU A 142 -13.72 3.07 21.75
N ASP A 143 -12.93 4.11 21.86
CA ASP A 143 -13.36 5.32 22.52
C ASP A 143 -14.60 5.91 21.82
N ALA A 144 -15.44 6.59 22.57
CA ALA A 144 -16.64 7.24 22.04
C ALA A 144 -16.37 8.26 20.90
N ASP A 145 -15.10 8.64 20.71
CA ASP A 145 -14.64 9.56 19.67
C ASP A 145 -14.26 8.83 18.36
N TYR A 146 -15.14 8.00 17.86
CA TYR A 146 -14.97 7.35 16.57
C TYR A 146 -15.85 7.96 15.47
N ARG A 147 -15.46 7.74 14.22
CA ARG A 147 -16.20 8.17 13.04
C ARG A 147 -16.12 7.14 11.92
N PRO A 148 -17.03 7.19 10.93
CA PRO A 148 -16.88 6.40 9.72
C PRO A 148 -15.54 6.67 9.02
N CYS A 149 -14.92 5.60 8.54
CA CYS A 149 -13.66 5.61 7.82
C CYS A 149 -13.90 5.85 6.33
N PHE A 150 -13.11 6.69 5.72
CA PHE A 150 -13.09 6.79 4.26
C PHE A 150 -12.35 5.60 3.64
N VAL A 151 -12.69 5.28 2.38
CA VAL A 151 -11.94 4.27 1.61
C VAL A 151 -10.50 4.72 1.47
N GLY A 152 -9.54 3.86 1.86
CA GLY A 152 -8.10 4.14 1.83
C GLY A 152 -7.54 4.81 3.09
N GLU A 153 -8.37 5.27 3.99
CA GLU A 153 -7.92 5.94 5.23
C GLU A 153 -7.17 4.98 6.16
N GLU A 154 -7.58 3.72 6.22
CA GLU A 154 -6.89 2.72 7.03
C GLU A 154 -5.47 2.48 6.52
N GLU A 155 -5.29 2.35 5.22
CA GLU A 155 -4.00 2.16 4.57
C GLU A 155 -3.05 3.33 4.84
N LEU A 156 -3.55 4.56 4.72
CA LEU A 156 -2.79 5.78 5.03
C LEU A 156 -2.41 5.83 6.51
N THR A 157 -3.38 5.54 7.40
CA THR A 157 -3.15 5.49 8.85
C THR A 157 -2.11 4.42 9.19
N ASN A 158 -2.16 3.24 8.58
CA ASN A 158 -1.19 2.16 8.81
C ASN A 158 0.21 2.53 8.32
N PHE A 159 0.33 3.24 7.20
CA PHE A 159 1.61 3.77 6.74
C PHE A 159 2.22 4.74 7.77
N LEU A 160 1.44 5.73 8.22
CA LEU A 160 1.90 6.72 9.20
C LEU A 160 2.26 6.08 10.55
N LYS A 161 1.44 5.14 11.03
CA LYS A 161 1.74 4.38 12.27
C LYS A 161 3.07 3.64 12.18
N ALA A 162 3.33 3.01 11.05
CA ALA A 162 4.58 2.29 10.84
C ALA A 162 5.77 3.26 10.75
N TYR A 163 5.63 4.33 9.96
CA TYR A 163 6.67 5.34 9.74
C TYR A 163 7.04 6.07 11.03
N LEU A 164 6.05 6.55 11.78
CA LEU A 164 6.25 7.28 13.04
C LEU A 164 6.52 6.35 14.23
N SER A 165 6.56 5.04 14.00
CA SER A 165 6.76 4.02 15.04
C SER A 165 5.78 4.12 16.21
N ILE A 166 4.56 4.56 15.93
CA ILE A 166 3.52 4.78 16.94
C ILE A 166 3.23 3.48 17.68
N PRO A 167 3.29 3.44 19.02
CA PRO A 167 3.03 2.23 19.78
C PRO A 167 1.56 1.80 19.68
N ASN A 168 1.32 0.50 19.80
CA ASN A 168 -0.05 0.03 19.92
C ASN A 168 -0.62 0.38 21.30
N VAL A 169 -1.89 0.74 21.36
CA VAL A 169 -2.59 1.08 22.62
C VAL A 169 -2.58 -0.09 23.60
N ASN A 170 -2.73 -1.30 23.06
CA ASN A 170 -2.65 -2.53 23.83
C ASN A 170 -1.51 -3.40 23.33
N GLU A 171 -0.92 -4.17 24.22
CA GLU A 171 0.09 -5.18 23.94
C GLU A 171 -0.35 -6.55 24.46
N TYR A 172 0.09 -7.60 23.79
CA TYR A 172 -0.22 -8.97 24.20
C TYR A 172 0.89 -9.50 25.10
N LYS A 173 0.58 -9.70 26.40
CA LYS A 173 1.51 -10.22 27.41
C LYS A 173 0.83 -11.28 28.24
N ASN A 174 1.56 -12.36 28.58
CA ASN A 174 1.06 -13.42 29.44
C ASN A 174 -0.32 -13.98 29.01
N ASN A 175 -0.48 -14.20 27.69
CA ASN A 175 -1.71 -14.67 27.07
C ASN A 175 -2.94 -13.74 27.24
N GLN A 176 -2.71 -12.47 27.54
CA GLN A 176 -3.77 -11.48 27.69
C GLN A 176 -3.42 -10.17 26.97
N TRP A 177 -4.45 -9.49 26.49
CA TRP A 177 -4.31 -8.12 26.01
C TRP A 177 -4.32 -7.16 27.19
N VAL A 178 -3.24 -6.39 27.36
CA VAL A 178 -3.09 -5.41 28.42
C VAL A 178 -2.82 -4.03 27.83
N PRO A 179 -3.18 -2.93 28.52
CA PRO A 179 -2.79 -1.59 28.10
C PRO A 179 -1.28 -1.48 27.97
N ASN A 180 -0.83 -0.82 26.91
CA ASN A 180 0.59 -0.58 26.70
C ASN A 180 1.06 0.57 27.59
N SER A 181 1.97 0.29 28.50
CA SER A 181 2.52 1.29 29.45
C SER A 181 3.29 2.43 28.79
N LYS A 182 3.64 2.29 27.49
CA LYS A 182 4.28 3.35 26.69
C LYS A 182 3.28 4.37 26.13
N VAL A 183 1.99 4.12 26.35
CA VAL A 183 0.90 4.98 25.88
C VAL A 183 0.26 5.62 27.10
N SER A 184 0.64 6.86 27.40
CA SER A 184 0.11 7.61 28.53
C SER A 184 -1.03 8.54 28.13
N SER A 185 -1.12 8.87 26.84
CA SER A 185 -2.16 9.75 26.31
C SER A 185 -2.58 9.35 24.89
N PRO A 186 -3.74 9.81 24.42
CA PRO A 186 -4.12 9.67 23.00
C PRO A 186 -3.06 10.20 22.03
N ASN A 187 -2.37 11.28 22.40
CA ASN A 187 -1.35 11.90 21.57
C ASN A 187 -0.13 10.99 21.35
N ASP A 188 0.13 10.06 22.26
CA ASP A 188 1.22 9.08 22.10
C ASP A 188 0.90 8.02 21.01
N CYS A 189 -0.34 7.98 20.55
CA CYS A 189 -0.86 6.98 19.61
C CYS A 189 -1.54 7.62 18.41
N ILE A 190 -1.33 8.90 18.14
CA ILE A 190 -1.99 9.57 17.02
C ILE A 190 -1.74 8.80 15.76
N ALA A 191 -2.82 8.33 15.21
CA ALA A 191 -2.84 7.70 13.93
C ALA A 191 -4.10 8.06 13.14
N ARG A 192 -5.08 8.68 13.80
CA ARG A 192 -6.23 9.24 13.11
C ARG A 192 -5.86 10.60 12.55
N LEU A 193 -6.13 10.76 11.27
CA LEU A 193 -5.94 12.02 10.59
C LEU A 193 -7.12 12.93 10.91
N ASP A 194 -6.86 14.02 11.63
CA ASP A 194 -7.87 15.03 11.85
C ASP A 194 -8.11 15.80 10.54
N ASN A 195 -9.37 16.21 10.33
CA ASN A 195 -9.77 16.96 9.14
C ASN A 195 -9.32 16.33 7.81
N ILE A 196 -9.49 15.01 7.67
CA ILE A 196 -9.10 14.28 6.46
C ILE A 196 -9.71 14.88 5.18
N ASP A 197 -10.85 15.56 5.29
CA ASP A 197 -11.48 16.28 4.19
C ASP A 197 -10.58 17.32 3.52
N LYS A 198 -9.58 17.87 4.23
CA LYS A 198 -8.63 18.83 3.67
C LYS A 198 -7.75 18.23 2.57
N TYR A 199 -7.50 16.92 2.61
CA TYR A 199 -6.70 16.25 1.58
C TYR A 199 -7.44 16.22 0.24
N PHE A 200 -8.77 16.18 0.25
CA PHE A 200 -9.57 16.31 -0.96
C PHE A 200 -9.50 17.72 -1.57
N SER A 201 -9.17 18.75 -0.80
CA SER A 201 -8.90 20.10 -1.30
C SER A 201 -7.44 20.35 -1.70
N GLY A 202 -6.56 19.35 -1.56
CA GLY A 202 -5.15 19.45 -1.92
C GLY A 202 -4.25 19.98 -0.79
N ASN A 203 -4.75 20.07 0.43
CA ASN A 203 -3.94 20.49 1.58
C ASN A 203 -3.30 19.27 2.24
N TYR A 204 -1.98 19.10 2.05
CA TYR A 204 -1.17 17.99 2.59
C TYR A 204 -0.17 18.44 3.66
N ASP A 205 -0.26 19.67 4.16
CA ASP A 205 0.74 20.26 5.07
C ASP A 205 0.89 19.44 6.34
N GLU A 206 -0.21 18.96 6.93
CA GLU A 206 -0.15 18.08 8.10
C GLU A 206 0.65 16.79 7.86
N LEU A 207 0.52 16.19 6.68
CA LEU A 207 1.31 15.01 6.33
C LEU A 207 2.78 15.37 6.15
N ARG A 208 3.06 16.51 5.52
CA ARG A 208 4.42 17.02 5.32
C ARG A 208 5.08 17.35 6.65
N ASP A 209 4.36 18.03 7.54
CA ASP A 209 4.84 18.39 8.87
C ASP A 209 5.13 17.17 9.73
N ALA A 210 4.22 16.18 9.73
CA ALA A 210 4.43 14.93 10.47
C ALA A 210 5.69 14.19 10.02
N ILE A 211 6.01 14.23 8.74
CA ILE A 211 7.21 13.60 8.16
C ILE A 211 8.46 14.42 8.42
N ALA A 212 8.40 15.75 8.27
CA ALA A 212 9.52 16.65 8.53
C ALA A 212 9.95 16.62 10.00
N PHE A 213 9.00 16.43 10.92
CA PHE A 213 9.28 16.34 12.36
C PHE A 213 10.09 15.08 12.73
N HIS A 214 10.06 14.04 11.88
CA HIS A 214 10.71 12.76 12.15
C HIS A 214 11.66 12.31 11.02
N PRO A 215 12.67 13.13 10.66
CA PRO A 215 13.51 12.85 9.50
C PRO A 215 14.33 11.56 9.61
N LYS A 216 14.49 11.03 10.84
CA LYS A 216 15.19 9.76 11.11
C LYS A 216 14.27 8.54 11.16
N ASN A 217 12.96 8.74 11.04
CA ASN A 217 12.04 7.63 11.05
C ASN A 217 12.13 6.83 9.77
N ARG A 218 11.86 5.55 9.91
CA ARG A 218 11.88 4.58 8.80
C ARG A 218 10.64 3.73 8.87
N VAL A 219 10.13 3.37 7.70
CA VAL A 219 9.10 2.36 7.52
C VAL A 219 9.68 1.22 6.69
N LYS A 220 9.44 -0.01 7.08
CA LYS A 220 9.80 -1.17 6.27
C LYS A 220 8.69 -1.45 5.27
N ILE A 221 9.08 -1.51 4.00
CA ILE A 221 8.21 -1.68 2.85
C ILE A 221 8.61 -2.92 2.09
N LEU A 222 7.64 -3.75 1.72
CA LEU A 222 7.86 -4.86 0.80
C LEU A 222 7.78 -4.35 -0.63
N PHE A 223 8.88 -4.51 -1.34
CA PHE A 223 9.01 -4.22 -2.76
C PHE A 223 8.87 -5.49 -3.60
N GLY A 224 8.38 -5.33 -4.81
CA GLY A 224 8.26 -6.39 -5.79
C GLY A 224 8.35 -5.84 -7.20
N VAL A 225 8.20 -6.71 -8.18
CA VAL A 225 8.26 -6.36 -9.59
C VAL A 225 6.97 -6.77 -10.28
N LYS A 226 6.30 -5.81 -10.87
CA LYS A 226 5.12 -6.01 -11.70
C LYS A 226 5.55 -6.09 -13.16
N THR A 227 5.11 -7.13 -13.86
CA THR A 227 5.28 -7.26 -15.30
C THR A 227 3.94 -6.98 -16.00
N ASN A 228 3.90 -6.07 -16.96
CA ASN A 228 2.70 -5.83 -17.75
C ASN A 228 2.59 -6.83 -18.92
N ASP A 229 1.50 -6.75 -19.68
CA ASP A 229 1.21 -7.65 -20.80
C ASP A 229 2.23 -7.53 -21.95
N GLU A 230 2.95 -6.41 -22.03
CA GLU A 230 4.04 -6.17 -22.99
C GLU A 230 5.40 -6.68 -22.49
N GLY A 231 5.46 -7.32 -21.31
CA GLY A 231 6.70 -7.79 -20.70
C GLY A 231 7.53 -6.69 -20.02
N LYS A 232 7.04 -5.46 -19.98
CA LYS A 232 7.74 -4.35 -19.27
C LYS A 232 7.64 -4.52 -17.76
N GLN A 233 8.75 -4.33 -17.09
CA GLN A 233 8.86 -4.48 -15.65
C GLN A 233 8.83 -3.13 -14.92
N TYR A 234 8.07 -3.06 -13.85
CA TYR A 234 7.90 -1.87 -13.00
C TYR A 234 8.17 -2.22 -11.54
N GLN A 235 8.75 -1.27 -10.81
CA GLN A 235 8.86 -1.40 -9.36
C GLN A 235 7.46 -1.36 -8.76
N ALA A 236 7.12 -2.34 -7.93
CA ALA A 236 5.86 -2.44 -7.23
C ALA A 236 6.06 -2.33 -5.72
N VAL A 237 5.02 -1.93 -5.02
CA VAL A 237 4.98 -1.82 -3.56
C VAL A 237 3.76 -2.59 -3.04
N PHE A 238 3.96 -3.38 -2.00
CA PHE A 238 2.88 -4.03 -1.28
C PHE A 238 2.29 -3.06 -0.26
N THR A 239 1.13 -2.48 -0.57
CA THR A 239 0.52 -1.40 0.22
C THR A 239 -0.41 -1.88 1.33
N GLN A 240 -0.67 -3.18 1.43
CA GLN A 240 -1.61 -3.75 2.41
C GLN A 240 -1.01 -3.84 3.82
N MET A 241 0.31 -3.85 3.93
CA MET A 241 0.98 -3.91 5.23
C MET A 241 2.30 -3.15 5.19
N PHE A 242 2.47 -2.26 6.15
CA PHE A 242 3.71 -1.53 6.42
C PHE A 242 4.23 -1.95 7.80
N LEU A 243 5.54 -2.12 7.92
CA LEU A 243 6.15 -2.58 9.16
C LEU A 243 6.99 -1.46 9.80
N LYS A 244 7.01 -1.41 11.12
CA LYS A 244 7.91 -0.54 11.86
C LYS A 244 9.36 -0.97 11.64
N ASN A 245 10.28 -0.04 11.66
CA ASN A 245 11.71 -0.32 11.39
C ASN A 245 12.31 -1.44 12.25
N GLY A 246 11.92 -1.53 13.51
CA GLY A 246 12.43 -2.55 14.45
C GLY A 246 11.89 -3.98 14.24
N VAL A 247 10.92 -4.19 13.35
CA VAL A 247 10.35 -5.51 13.10
C VAL A 247 11.34 -6.38 12.31
N ARG A 248 11.63 -7.57 12.83
CA ARG A 248 12.51 -8.57 12.20
C ARG A 248 11.78 -9.84 11.76
N ASP A 249 10.64 -10.13 12.38
CA ASP A 249 9.79 -11.26 12.03
C ASP A 249 8.77 -10.85 10.95
N TYR A 250 8.88 -11.43 9.78
CA TYR A 250 8.04 -11.15 8.63
C TYR A 250 6.87 -12.14 8.46
N SER A 251 6.67 -13.06 9.40
CA SER A 251 5.64 -14.11 9.30
C SER A 251 4.22 -13.56 9.07
N LYS A 252 3.90 -12.42 9.66
CA LYS A 252 2.62 -11.73 9.42
C LYS A 252 2.51 -11.16 8.00
N LEU A 253 3.59 -10.61 7.50
CA LEU A 253 3.68 -10.07 6.15
C LEU A 253 3.52 -11.19 5.10
N GLU A 254 4.17 -12.33 5.33
CA GLU A 254 4.05 -13.52 4.48
C GLU A 254 2.61 -14.05 4.44
N LYS A 255 1.96 -14.14 5.61
CA LYS A 255 0.55 -14.57 5.71
C LYS A 255 -0.38 -13.61 4.95
N GLU A 256 -0.20 -12.30 5.14
CA GLU A 256 -1.02 -11.29 4.44
C GLU A 256 -0.80 -11.35 2.92
N LEU A 257 0.46 -11.44 2.48
CA LEU A 257 0.79 -11.58 1.07
C LEU A 257 0.16 -12.85 0.47
N ALA A 258 0.24 -13.98 1.18
CA ALA A 258 -0.35 -15.23 0.73
C ALA A 258 -1.89 -15.12 0.62
N ALA A 259 -2.53 -14.52 1.62
CA ALA A 259 -3.99 -14.30 1.61
C ALA A 259 -4.43 -13.43 0.42
N ARG A 260 -3.68 -12.36 0.11
CA ARG A 260 -3.97 -11.48 -1.03
C ARG A 260 -3.76 -12.17 -2.38
N LYS A 261 -2.73 -13.01 -2.49
CA LYS A 261 -2.52 -13.80 -3.71
C LYS A 261 -3.65 -14.81 -3.94
N VAL A 262 -4.12 -15.48 -2.89
CA VAL A 262 -5.29 -16.38 -2.97
C VAL A 262 -6.55 -15.64 -3.39
N ALA A 263 -6.72 -14.38 -2.95
CA ALA A 263 -7.83 -13.53 -3.36
C ALA A 263 -7.66 -12.93 -4.78
N GLY A 264 -6.64 -13.33 -5.55
CA GLY A 264 -6.40 -12.86 -6.90
C GLY A 264 -5.74 -11.48 -7.00
N ALA A 265 -5.33 -10.89 -5.89
CA ALA A 265 -4.59 -9.64 -5.92
C ALA A 265 -3.16 -9.85 -6.44
N TYR A 266 -2.64 -8.84 -7.15
CA TYR A 266 -1.27 -8.85 -7.68
C TYR A 266 -0.96 -10.00 -8.68
N PRO A 267 -1.80 -10.29 -9.67
CA PRO A 267 -1.65 -11.46 -10.54
C PRO A 267 -0.35 -11.44 -11.35
N THR A 268 0.16 -10.24 -11.67
CA THR A 268 1.38 -10.03 -12.48
C THR A 268 2.53 -9.44 -11.66
N THR A 269 2.46 -9.55 -10.32
CA THR A 269 3.49 -8.95 -9.45
C THR A 269 4.18 -10.02 -8.62
N GLU A 270 5.50 -10.03 -8.68
CA GLU A 270 6.34 -10.89 -7.87
C GLU A 270 6.84 -10.15 -6.65
N PHE A 271 6.54 -10.68 -5.47
CA PHE A 271 7.07 -10.25 -4.18
C PHE A 271 7.86 -11.38 -3.55
N THR A 272 9.02 -11.06 -3.02
CA THR A 272 9.84 -11.98 -2.22
C THR A 272 10.03 -11.38 -0.83
N VAL A 273 9.59 -12.06 0.21
CA VAL A 273 9.84 -11.62 1.58
C VAL A 273 11.26 -12.00 1.98
N GLY A 274 11.99 -11.06 2.55
CA GLY A 274 13.40 -11.18 2.90
C GLY A 274 14.12 -9.86 2.68
N ASP A 275 15.42 -9.84 2.77
CA ASP A 275 16.25 -8.65 2.56
C ASP A 275 16.12 -8.13 1.12
N LEU A 276 16.25 -6.81 0.97
CA LEU A 276 16.21 -6.17 -0.34
C LEU A 276 17.34 -6.66 -1.23
N LYS A 277 17.00 -7.06 -2.44
CA LYS A 277 17.96 -7.53 -3.46
C LYS A 277 17.53 -7.12 -4.85
N GLU A 278 18.48 -7.07 -5.77
CA GLU A 278 18.20 -6.88 -7.19
C GLU A 278 17.36 -8.04 -7.70
N TYR A 279 16.32 -7.71 -8.44
CA TYR A 279 15.45 -8.68 -9.07
C TYR A 279 16.10 -9.23 -10.32
N ASN A 280 16.41 -10.53 -10.29
CA ASN A 280 16.84 -11.26 -11.45
C ASN A 280 15.67 -12.15 -11.91
N PRO A 281 15.03 -11.84 -13.03
CA PRO A 281 13.98 -12.70 -13.55
C PRO A 281 14.59 -14.10 -13.77
N GLN A 282 14.01 -15.12 -13.15
CA GLN A 282 14.35 -16.49 -13.51
C GLN A 282 14.08 -16.61 -15.01
N PRO A 283 15.00 -17.15 -15.80
CA PRO A 283 14.70 -17.43 -17.18
C PRO A 283 13.45 -18.31 -17.16
N THR A 284 12.34 -17.79 -17.65
CA THR A 284 11.19 -18.64 -17.97
C THR A 284 11.76 -19.65 -18.94
N SER A 285 11.91 -20.89 -18.49
CA SER A 285 12.12 -22.00 -19.39
C SER A 285 10.87 -21.97 -20.28
N PHE A 286 10.98 -21.36 -21.45
CA PHE A 286 10.06 -21.65 -22.53
C PHE A 286 10.21 -23.17 -22.74
N ALA A 287 9.31 -23.92 -22.13
CA ALA A 287 9.11 -25.27 -22.58
C ALA A 287 8.88 -25.13 -24.07
N ALA A 288 9.82 -25.65 -24.86
CA ALA A 288 9.63 -25.76 -26.29
C ALA A 288 8.22 -26.34 -26.51
N PRO A 289 7.46 -25.84 -27.50
CA PRO A 289 6.13 -26.39 -27.78
C PRO A 289 6.28 -27.89 -27.80
N ALA A 290 5.63 -28.61 -26.89
CA ALA A 290 5.58 -30.05 -26.93
C ALA A 290 5.01 -30.41 -28.29
N GLU A 291 5.82 -31.13 -29.11
CA GLU A 291 5.35 -31.68 -30.36
C GLU A 291 4.04 -32.40 -30.08
N ASN A 292 3.07 -32.12 -30.89
CA ASN A 292 1.72 -32.64 -30.90
C ASN A 292 1.67 -34.14 -30.62
N VAL A 293 1.59 -34.55 -29.38
CA VAL A 293 1.08 -35.87 -29.03
C VAL A 293 -0.43 -35.70 -28.93
N GLY A 294 -1.12 -36.31 -29.87
CA GLY A 294 -2.56 -36.19 -30.05
C GLY A 294 -3.33 -36.31 -28.77
N ASN A 295 -4.18 -35.32 -28.54
CA ASN A 295 -5.06 -35.22 -27.39
C ASN A 295 -6.10 -36.36 -27.43
N PRO A 296 -6.08 -37.32 -26.49
CA PRO A 296 -7.08 -38.41 -26.44
C PRO A 296 -8.43 -38.00 -25.88
N PHE A 297 -8.67 -36.71 -25.57
CA PHE A 297 -9.92 -36.20 -25.00
C PHE A 297 -10.52 -35.08 -25.86
N ALA A 298 -10.77 -35.35 -27.12
CA ALA A 298 -11.44 -34.44 -28.04
C ALA A 298 -12.98 -34.50 -27.96
N ASP A 299 -13.55 -34.93 -26.86
CA ASP A 299 -15.00 -34.85 -26.64
C ASP A 299 -15.28 -34.25 -25.26
N ASN A 300 -15.54 -32.94 -25.22
CA ASN A 300 -16.03 -32.27 -24.06
C ASN A 300 -17.56 -32.13 -24.13
N PRO A 301 -18.35 -32.92 -23.35
CA PRO A 301 -19.81 -32.89 -23.41
C PRO A 301 -20.46 -31.76 -22.61
N PHE A 302 -19.69 -30.81 -22.13
CA PHE A 302 -20.24 -29.66 -21.36
C PHE A 302 -19.92 -28.37 -22.10
N GLY A 303 -20.93 -27.94 -22.90
CA GLY A 303 -20.95 -26.66 -23.56
C GLY A 303 -20.89 -25.49 -22.56
N ASP A 304 -20.28 -24.42 -23.06
CA ASP A 304 -20.35 -23.02 -22.62
C ASP A 304 -20.78 -22.76 -21.18
N THR A 305 -19.85 -22.85 -20.24
CA THR A 305 -19.96 -22.16 -18.97
C THR A 305 -19.17 -20.86 -19.07
N VAL A 306 -19.88 -19.76 -19.04
CA VAL A 306 -19.37 -18.40 -18.89
C VAL A 306 -18.41 -18.38 -17.72
N ASP A 307 -17.17 -17.96 -17.93
CA ASP A 307 -16.12 -17.84 -16.93
C ASP A 307 -16.57 -16.85 -15.83
N PRO A 308 -16.85 -17.30 -14.60
CA PRO A 308 -17.29 -16.41 -13.53
C PRO A 308 -16.17 -15.50 -13.01
N LEU A 309 -14.94 -15.61 -13.51
CA LEU A 309 -13.79 -14.79 -13.08
C LEU A 309 -13.54 -13.59 -13.99
N ALA A 310 -14.16 -13.52 -15.16
CA ALA A 310 -14.01 -12.38 -16.06
C ALA A 310 -14.59 -11.06 -15.48
N SER A 311 -15.46 -11.14 -14.46
CA SER A 311 -16.03 -9.98 -13.77
C SER A 311 -15.20 -9.48 -12.59
N MET A 312 -14.11 -10.17 -12.22
CA MET A 312 -13.24 -9.80 -11.09
C MET A 312 -11.92 -9.15 -11.52
N ALA A 313 -11.70 -8.96 -12.80
CA ALA A 313 -10.49 -8.32 -13.34
C ALA A 313 -10.53 -6.78 -13.29
N SER A 314 -11.55 -6.19 -12.69
CA SER A 314 -11.64 -4.77 -12.41
C SER A 314 -11.01 -4.48 -11.04
N ASN A 315 -9.95 -3.69 -11.07
CA ASN A 315 -9.37 -2.87 -10.00
C ASN A 315 -9.70 -3.32 -8.55
N PRO A 316 -8.73 -3.71 -7.69
CA PRO A 316 -8.99 -4.11 -6.30
C PRO A 316 -9.72 -3.05 -5.46
N TRP A 317 -10.01 -1.89 -6.03
CA TRP A 317 -10.77 -0.79 -5.44
C TRP A 317 -12.23 -0.69 -5.94
N GLU A 318 -12.67 -1.58 -6.82
CA GLU A 318 -14.07 -1.65 -7.29
C GLU A 318 -14.94 -2.64 -6.49
N MET A 319 -14.48 -3.10 -5.35
CA MET A 319 -15.32 -3.85 -4.41
C MET A 319 -15.50 -3.09 -3.10
#